data_df00c0a3565b299d2ee8da85857218f7
#
_entry.id   df00c0a3565b299d2ee8da85857218f7
#
_cell.length_a   1.000
_cell.length_b   1.000
_cell.length_c   1.000
_cell.angle_alpha   90.00
_cell.angle_beta   90.00
_cell.angle_gamma   90.00
#
_symmetry.space_group_name_H-M   'P 1'
#
loop_
_entity.id
_entity.type
_entity.pdbx_description
1 polymer ?
#
loop_
_entity_poly.entity_id
_entity_poly.type
_entity_poly.pdbx_seq_one_letter_code
_entity_poly.pdbx_strand_id
1 'polypeptide(L)'
;MIYITRRLEFCASHRLYNPEFSDEKNETIFGLCNTPNGHGHNYVLEVTVKGEVDPQTGMVLDLKALKKLINEEIINKVDHKNLNVDVDFLKGVIPTAENIAIHFWNILEPKIESGELHEVKLFESERNYVVYHGGSVERTS
;
A
#
# COMPACT_ATOMS: atom_id res chain seq x y z
N MET A 1 -11.93 -20.23 -9.61
CA MET A 1 -11.43 -19.09 -8.84
C MET A 1 -11.02 -17.99 -9.80
N ILE A 2 -11.60 -16.82 -9.65
CA ILE A 2 -11.32 -15.65 -10.48
C ILE A 2 -10.57 -14.62 -9.63
N TYR A 3 -9.60 -13.97 -10.24
CA TYR A 3 -8.85 -12.87 -9.62
C TYR A 3 -9.19 -11.60 -10.39
N ILE A 4 -9.67 -10.59 -9.67
CA ILE A 4 -9.95 -9.28 -10.27
C ILE A 4 -9.04 -8.24 -9.64
N THR A 5 -8.57 -7.31 -10.45
CA THR A 5 -7.60 -6.31 -9.99
C THR A 5 -8.05 -4.91 -10.39
N ARG A 6 -7.96 -3.98 -9.44
CA ARG A 6 -8.13 -2.56 -9.71
C ARG A 6 -6.79 -1.86 -9.53
N ARG A 7 -6.44 -1.05 -10.51
CA ARG A 7 -5.20 -0.28 -10.52
C ARG A 7 -5.52 1.20 -10.35
N LEU A 8 -4.81 1.86 -9.44
CA LEU A 8 -4.93 3.29 -9.18
C LEU A 8 -3.55 3.89 -9.00
N GLU A 9 -3.46 5.21 -9.16
CA GLU A 9 -2.20 5.92 -9.03
C GLU A 9 -2.31 7.00 -7.97
N PHE A 10 -1.20 7.30 -7.32
CA PHE A 10 -1.10 8.46 -6.45
C PHE A 10 0.33 8.98 -6.44
N CYS A 11 0.47 10.26 -6.16
CA CYS A 11 1.76 10.92 -6.04
C CYS A 11 1.99 11.26 -4.59
N ALA A 12 3.13 10.87 -4.05
CA ALA A 12 3.43 11.14 -2.64
C ALA A 12 4.93 11.26 -2.43
N SER A 13 5.32 11.93 -1.36
CA SER A 13 6.71 12.04 -0.97
C SER A 13 6.95 11.27 0.31
N HIS A 14 8.20 10.89 0.52
CA HIS A 14 8.63 10.23 1.75
C HIS A 14 10.11 10.44 1.99
N ARG A 15 10.51 10.19 3.22
CA ARG A 15 11.89 10.10 3.62
C ARG A 15 12.08 8.80 4.37
N LEU A 16 13.10 8.05 4.01
CA LEU A 16 13.41 6.80 4.71
C LEU A 16 14.49 7.06 5.75
N TYR A 17 14.11 6.95 7.00
CA TYR A 17 15.04 7.08 8.11
C TYR A 17 14.43 6.47 9.36
N ASN A 18 15.29 6.07 10.28
CA ASN A 18 14.87 5.63 11.60
C ASN A 18 15.31 6.69 12.61
N PRO A 19 14.38 7.36 13.30
CA PRO A 19 14.73 8.42 14.23
C PRO A 19 15.57 7.95 15.43
N GLU A 20 15.62 6.65 15.69
CA GLU A 20 16.44 6.09 16.77
C GLU A 20 17.88 5.80 16.34
N PHE A 21 18.16 5.89 15.06
CA PHE A 21 19.52 5.72 14.53
C PHE A 21 20.25 7.06 14.52
N SER A 22 21.58 7.00 14.56
CA SER A 22 22.39 8.19 14.30
C SER A 22 22.21 8.65 12.85
N ASP A 23 22.57 9.90 12.59
CA ASP A 23 22.53 10.44 11.23
C ASP A 23 23.43 9.62 10.30
N GLU A 24 24.62 9.24 10.80
CA GLU A 24 25.55 8.42 10.01
C GLU A 24 24.96 7.07 9.65
N LYS A 25 24.29 6.42 10.60
CA LYS A 25 23.68 5.12 10.35
C LYS A 25 22.53 5.22 9.35
N ASN A 26 21.71 6.26 9.47
CA ASN A 26 20.64 6.51 8.53
C ASN A 26 21.18 6.71 7.12
N GLU A 27 22.26 7.48 6.99
CA GLU A 27 22.88 7.71 5.70
C GLU A 27 23.45 6.42 5.12
N THR A 28 24.08 5.60 5.95
CA THR A 28 24.65 4.33 5.52
C THR A 28 23.58 3.35 5.04
N ILE A 29 22.47 3.25 5.76
CA ILE A 29 21.40 2.28 5.45
C ILE A 29 20.52 2.76 4.30
N PHE A 30 20.11 4.02 4.34
CA PHE A 30 19.10 4.53 3.42
C PHE A 30 19.66 5.36 2.27
N GLY A 31 20.90 5.83 2.39
CA GLY A 31 21.55 6.62 1.34
C GLY A 31 20.73 7.85 0.96
N LEU A 32 20.53 8.04 -0.33
CA LEU A 32 19.78 9.19 -0.85
C LEU A 32 18.33 9.24 -0.38
N CYS A 33 17.76 8.11 -0.01
CA CYS A 33 16.39 8.04 0.49
C CYS A 33 16.24 8.71 1.86
N ASN A 34 17.36 9.00 2.53
CA ASN A 34 17.38 9.69 3.82
C ASN A 34 17.45 11.22 3.68
N THR A 35 17.43 11.75 2.45
CA THR A 35 17.49 13.21 2.24
C THR A 35 16.44 13.91 3.10
N PRO A 36 16.84 14.93 3.91
CA PRO A 36 15.96 15.49 4.94
C PRO A 36 14.61 16.00 4.48
N ASN A 37 14.53 16.54 3.27
CA ASN A 37 13.26 17.04 2.75
C ASN A 37 12.46 15.97 2.02
N GLY A 38 12.98 14.75 1.95
CA GLY A 38 12.33 13.66 1.26
C GLY A 38 12.45 13.73 -0.25
N HIS A 39 11.76 12.82 -0.91
CA HIS A 39 11.66 12.78 -2.36
C HIS A 39 10.31 12.17 -2.73
N GLY A 40 9.88 12.37 -3.95
CA GLY A 40 8.56 11.93 -4.38
C GLY A 40 8.59 10.84 -5.41
N HIS A 41 7.47 10.12 -5.48
CA HIS A 41 7.24 9.06 -6.45
C HIS A 41 5.83 9.15 -7.00
N ASN A 42 5.66 8.64 -8.21
CA ASN A 42 4.34 8.36 -8.77
C ASN A 42 4.08 6.88 -8.49
N TYR A 43 3.36 6.62 -7.43
CA TYR A 43 3.05 5.26 -7.03
C TYR A 43 1.92 4.68 -7.86
N VAL A 44 1.98 3.39 -8.11
CA VAL A 44 0.87 2.65 -8.70
C VAL A 44 0.48 1.56 -7.72
N LEU A 45 -0.80 1.52 -7.38
CA LEU A 45 -1.38 0.54 -6.47
C LEU A 45 -2.27 -0.39 -7.26
N GLU A 46 -2.04 -1.69 -7.14
CA GLU A 46 -2.92 -2.71 -7.69
C GLU A 46 -3.45 -3.57 -6.55
N VAL A 47 -4.77 -3.63 -6.45
CA VAL A 47 -5.44 -4.41 -5.42
C VAL A 47 -6.19 -5.54 -6.10
N THR A 48 -5.89 -6.77 -5.71
CA THR A 48 -6.48 -7.97 -6.28
C THR A 48 -7.35 -8.68 -5.26
N VAL A 49 -8.57 -8.97 -5.66
CA VAL A 49 -9.54 -9.75 -4.88
C VAL A 49 -9.81 -11.05 -5.65
N LYS A 50 -9.91 -12.17 -4.94
CA LYS A 50 -10.22 -13.46 -5.54
C LYS A 50 -11.55 -13.98 -5.03
N GLY A 51 -12.22 -14.80 -5.83
CA GLY A 51 -13.45 -15.42 -5.38
C GLY A 51 -14.14 -16.16 -6.52
N GLU A 52 -15.31 -16.68 -6.21
CA GLU A 52 -16.16 -17.34 -7.19
C GLU A 52 -17.15 -16.33 -7.77
N VAL A 53 -17.54 -16.55 -9.00
CA VAL A 53 -18.52 -15.70 -9.67
C VAL A 53 -19.89 -15.94 -9.06
N ASP A 54 -20.55 -14.86 -8.62
CA ASP A 54 -21.93 -14.90 -8.16
C ASP A 54 -22.82 -15.14 -9.40
N PRO A 55 -23.60 -16.22 -9.42
CA PRO A 55 -24.42 -16.53 -10.62
C PRO A 55 -25.52 -15.50 -10.89
N GLN A 56 -25.90 -14.71 -9.90
CA GLN A 56 -26.92 -13.69 -10.07
C GLN A 56 -26.38 -12.41 -10.65
N THR A 57 -25.13 -12.07 -10.37
CA THR A 57 -24.53 -10.81 -10.82
C THR A 57 -23.47 -11.01 -11.89
N GLY A 58 -22.90 -12.21 -11.98
CA GLY A 58 -21.79 -12.47 -12.88
C GLY A 58 -20.47 -11.89 -12.38
N MET A 59 -20.38 -11.49 -11.13
CA MET A 59 -19.21 -10.82 -10.57
C MET A 59 -18.69 -11.53 -9.33
N VAL A 60 -17.39 -11.43 -9.11
CA VAL A 60 -16.78 -11.73 -7.81
C VAL A 60 -17.05 -10.56 -6.86
N LEU A 61 -16.84 -9.36 -7.36
CA LEU A 61 -17.03 -8.10 -6.66
C LEU A 61 -17.18 -7.03 -7.71
N ASP A 62 -18.03 -6.04 -7.47
CA ASP A 62 -18.19 -4.91 -8.37
C ASP A 62 -16.91 -4.07 -8.35
N LEU A 63 -16.25 -3.96 -9.51
CA LEU A 63 -15.00 -3.18 -9.61
C LEU A 63 -15.21 -1.69 -9.31
N LYS A 64 -16.40 -1.16 -9.53
CA LYS A 64 -16.70 0.23 -9.17
C LYS A 64 -16.72 0.40 -7.65
N ALA A 65 -17.26 -0.58 -6.94
CA ALA A 65 -17.29 -0.57 -5.49
C ALA A 65 -15.87 -0.71 -4.93
N LEU A 66 -15.05 -1.54 -5.54
CA LEU A 66 -13.65 -1.69 -5.15
C LEU A 66 -12.88 -0.39 -5.36
N LYS A 67 -13.08 0.27 -6.50
CA LYS A 67 -12.45 1.57 -6.77
C LYS A 67 -12.84 2.59 -5.71
N LYS A 68 -14.12 2.66 -5.38
CA LYS A 68 -14.62 3.61 -4.38
C LYS A 68 -13.98 3.36 -3.02
N LEU A 69 -13.92 2.10 -2.61
CA LEU A 69 -13.31 1.71 -1.35
C LEU A 69 -11.84 2.14 -1.29
N ILE A 70 -11.08 1.83 -2.33
CA ILE A 70 -9.65 2.18 -2.37
C ILE A 70 -9.46 3.69 -2.35
N ASN A 71 -10.26 4.43 -3.09
CA ASN A 71 -10.17 5.89 -3.10
C ASN A 71 -10.49 6.48 -1.73
N GLU A 72 -11.56 6.05 -1.10
CA GLU A 72 -11.99 6.61 0.17
C GLU A 72 -11.04 6.25 1.32
N GLU A 73 -10.56 5.02 1.34
CA GLU A 73 -9.76 4.52 2.46
C GLU A 73 -8.27 4.77 2.30
N ILE A 74 -7.79 4.89 1.08
CA ILE A 74 -6.35 4.99 0.82
C ILE A 74 -6.00 6.21 0.00
N ILE A 75 -6.41 6.27 -1.26
CA ILE A 75 -5.91 7.27 -2.21
C ILE A 75 -6.14 8.70 -1.72
N ASN A 76 -7.35 9.00 -1.25
CA ASN A 76 -7.67 10.34 -0.77
C ASN A 76 -6.84 10.75 0.45
N LYS A 77 -6.27 9.79 1.15
CA LYS A 77 -5.46 10.04 2.34
C LYS A 77 -3.97 10.17 2.07
N VAL A 78 -3.50 9.65 0.94
CA VAL A 78 -2.06 9.61 0.63
C VAL A 78 -1.68 10.45 -0.57
N ASP A 79 -2.62 10.70 -1.49
CA ASP A 79 -2.31 11.40 -2.73
C ASP A 79 -1.93 12.86 -2.47
N HIS A 80 -0.80 13.28 -3.02
CA HIS A 80 -0.22 14.62 -2.81
C HIS A 80 0.14 14.89 -1.36
N LYS A 81 0.49 13.85 -0.62
CA LYS A 81 0.87 13.96 0.80
C LYS A 81 2.32 13.57 1.02
N ASN A 82 2.85 14.02 2.15
CA ASN A 82 4.12 13.53 2.68
C ASN A 82 3.79 12.34 3.59
N LEU A 83 4.24 11.16 3.21
CA LEU A 83 3.87 9.93 3.92
C LEU A 83 4.41 9.85 5.34
N ASN A 84 5.47 10.60 5.64
CA ASN A 84 6.04 10.64 7.00
C ASN A 84 5.22 11.50 7.96
N VAL A 85 4.55 12.52 7.45
CA VAL A 85 4.00 13.60 8.27
C VAL A 85 2.49 13.74 8.18
N ASP A 86 1.94 13.55 6.97
CA ASP A 86 0.57 13.93 6.68
C ASP A 86 -0.44 12.78 6.73
N VAL A 87 0.03 11.56 6.95
CA VAL A 87 -0.82 10.36 6.86
C VAL A 87 -0.88 9.67 8.21
N ASP A 88 -2.07 9.74 8.85
CA ASP A 88 -2.23 9.25 10.22
C ASP A 88 -1.87 7.78 10.40
N PHE A 89 -2.30 6.92 9.48
CA PHE A 89 -2.04 5.48 9.63
C PHE A 89 -0.59 5.08 9.38
N LEU A 90 0.25 6.01 8.92
CA LEU A 90 1.68 5.76 8.73
C LEU A 90 2.55 6.44 9.79
N LYS A 91 1.96 7.07 10.79
CA LYS A 91 2.74 7.70 11.86
C LYS A 91 3.55 6.67 12.61
N GLY A 92 4.82 6.96 12.81
CA GLY A 92 5.73 6.05 13.49
C GLY A 92 6.21 4.90 12.63
N VAL A 93 5.84 4.86 11.37
CA VAL A 93 6.21 3.81 10.42
C VAL A 93 7.25 4.38 9.46
N ILE A 94 8.30 3.61 9.18
CA ILE A 94 9.23 3.98 8.13
C ILE A 94 8.51 3.66 6.81
N PRO A 95 8.19 4.67 5.98
CA PRO A 95 7.29 4.47 4.84
C PRO A 95 7.99 3.88 3.62
N THR A 96 8.60 2.72 3.79
CA THR A 96 9.09 1.91 2.68
C THR A 96 7.89 1.36 1.91
N ALA A 97 8.10 0.98 0.66
CA ALA A 97 7.03 0.35 -0.12
C ALA A 97 6.49 -0.89 0.60
N GLU A 98 7.36 -1.65 1.27
CA GLU A 98 6.98 -2.84 2.03
C GLU A 98 5.99 -2.48 3.15
N ASN A 99 6.35 -1.53 3.98
CA ASN A 99 5.49 -1.13 5.09
C ASN A 99 4.19 -0.48 4.62
N ILE A 100 4.26 0.32 3.58
CA ILE A 100 3.07 0.94 3.00
C ILE A 100 2.10 -0.15 2.51
N ALA A 101 2.59 -1.14 1.79
CA ALA A 101 1.76 -2.22 1.28
C ALA A 101 1.09 -3.02 2.40
N ILE A 102 1.81 -3.29 3.48
CA ILE A 102 1.26 -3.97 4.65
C ILE A 102 0.11 -3.15 5.26
N HIS A 103 0.30 -1.84 5.42
CA HIS A 103 -0.72 -0.99 5.99
C HIS A 103 -1.94 -0.87 5.07
N PHE A 104 -1.73 -0.80 3.76
CA PHE A 104 -2.85 -0.78 2.81
C PHE A 104 -3.67 -2.07 2.92
N TRP A 105 -2.99 -3.22 3.02
CA TRP A 105 -3.67 -4.49 3.22
C TRP A 105 -4.55 -4.47 4.48
N ASN A 106 -3.96 -4.04 5.59
CA ASN A 106 -4.65 -4.04 6.87
C ASN A 106 -5.87 -3.12 6.89
N ILE A 107 -5.84 -2.04 6.11
CA ILE A 107 -6.98 -1.14 5.97
C ILE A 107 -8.08 -1.78 5.12
N LEU A 108 -7.69 -2.43 4.02
CA LEU A 108 -8.65 -2.92 3.04
C LEU A 108 -9.29 -4.26 3.41
N GLU A 109 -8.52 -5.16 3.99
CA GLU A 109 -9.00 -6.52 4.23
C GLU A 109 -10.32 -6.59 4.97
N PRO A 110 -10.51 -5.91 6.09
CA PRO A 110 -11.79 -6.00 6.81
C PRO A 110 -12.98 -5.36 6.09
N LYS A 111 -12.71 -4.61 5.03
CA LYS A 111 -13.75 -3.88 4.30
C LYS A 111 -14.14 -4.54 2.97
N ILE A 112 -13.50 -5.62 2.60
CA ILE A 112 -13.86 -6.38 1.40
C ILE A 112 -15.11 -7.22 1.74
N GLU A 113 -16.21 -6.90 1.09
CA GLU A 113 -17.49 -7.54 1.41
C GLU A 113 -17.77 -8.82 0.63
N SER A 114 -17.18 -8.97 -0.53
CA SER A 114 -17.38 -10.14 -1.39
C SER A 114 -16.03 -10.59 -1.91
N GLY A 115 -15.78 -11.90 -1.86
CA GLY A 115 -14.49 -12.45 -2.19
C GLY A 115 -13.51 -12.26 -1.06
N GLU A 116 -12.24 -12.43 -1.37
CA GLU A 116 -11.13 -12.32 -0.42
C GLU A 116 -10.04 -11.43 -0.99
N LEU A 117 -9.51 -10.54 -0.18
CA LEU A 117 -8.32 -9.78 -0.58
C LEU A 117 -7.18 -10.77 -0.80
N HIS A 118 -6.59 -10.74 -1.98
CA HIS A 118 -5.55 -11.69 -2.37
C HIS A 118 -4.16 -11.05 -2.43
N GLU A 119 -4.07 -9.83 -2.95
CA GLU A 119 -2.78 -9.22 -3.20
C GLU A 119 -2.88 -7.71 -3.17
N VAL A 120 -1.90 -7.09 -2.53
CA VAL A 120 -1.64 -5.66 -2.65
C VAL A 120 -0.28 -5.53 -3.31
N LYS A 121 -0.25 -4.91 -4.48
CA LYS A 121 0.98 -4.69 -5.24
C LYS A 121 1.20 -3.20 -5.35
N LEU A 122 2.35 -2.76 -4.89
CA LEU A 122 2.68 -1.33 -4.86
C LEU A 122 3.95 -1.08 -5.63
N PHE A 123 3.84 -0.31 -6.71
CA PHE A 123 4.97 0.15 -7.48
C PHE A 123 5.41 1.50 -6.93
N GLU A 124 6.66 1.58 -6.51
CA GLU A 124 7.28 2.85 -6.15
C GLU A 124 7.76 3.56 -7.39
N SER A 125 8.16 2.80 -8.39
CA SER A 125 8.55 3.27 -9.72
C SER A 125 8.16 2.20 -10.72
N GLU A 126 8.37 2.46 -12.01
CA GLU A 126 8.08 1.47 -13.04
C GLU A 126 8.85 0.17 -12.85
N ARG A 127 10.01 0.23 -12.21
CA ARG A 127 10.92 -0.90 -12.10
C ARG A 127 10.91 -1.58 -10.74
N ASN A 128 10.48 -0.88 -9.69
CA ASN A 128 10.54 -1.39 -8.34
C ASN A 128 9.16 -1.49 -7.75
N TYR A 129 8.79 -2.68 -7.32
CA TYR A 129 7.50 -2.90 -6.69
C TYR A 129 7.59 -3.99 -5.64
N VAL A 130 6.62 -3.98 -4.75
CA VAL A 130 6.46 -5.01 -3.73
C VAL A 130 5.10 -5.66 -3.88
N VAL A 131 5.01 -6.89 -3.44
CA VAL A 131 3.77 -7.67 -3.46
C VAL A 131 3.55 -8.21 -2.07
N TYR A 132 2.35 -8.00 -1.52
CA TYR A 132 2.00 -8.50 -0.20
C TYR A 132 0.72 -9.31 -0.28
N HIS A 133 0.76 -10.52 0.28
CA HIS A 133 -0.37 -11.44 0.27
C HIS A 133 -1.00 -11.61 1.66
N GLY A 134 -0.68 -10.75 2.61
CA GLY A 134 -1.20 -10.87 3.96
C GLY A 134 -0.59 -12.02 4.74
N GLY A 135 -1.18 -12.34 5.87
CA GLY A 135 -0.78 -13.52 6.62
C GLY A 135 0.54 -13.44 7.35
N SER A 136 1.13 -12.25 7.43
CA SER A 136 2.41 -12.09 8.10
C SER A 136 2.36 -12.44 9.59
N VAL A 137 1.17 -12.45 10.15
CA VAL A 137 0.99 -12.79 11.58
C VAL A 137 1.26 -14.25 11.89
N GLU A 138 1.34 -15.07 10.86
CA GLU A 138 1.62 -16.48 11.06
C GLU A 138 2.99 -16.77 11.60
N ARG A 139 3.83 -15.81 11.65
CA ARG A 139 5.15 -16.03 12.24
C ARG A 139 5.04 -16.20 13.72
N THR A 140 4.67 -17.33 14.10
CA THR A 140 4.46 -17.66 15.50
C THR A 140 5.69 -18.26 16.14
N SER A 141 6.60 -18.61 15.39
CA SER A 141 7.82 -19.25 15.88
C SER A 141 8.77 -18.31 16.52
#